data_ca7cf7ae6910ead8fe181c19673a97bd
#
_entry.id   ca7cf7ae6910ead8fe181c19673a97bd
#
_cell.length_a   1.000
_cell.length_b   1.000
_cell.length_c   1.000
_cell.angle_alpha   90.00
_cell.angle_beta   90.00
_cell.angle_gamma   90.00
#
_symmetry.space_group_name_H-M   'P 1'
#
loop_
_entity.id
_entity.type
_entity.pdbx_description
1 polymer ?
#
loop_
_entity_poly.entity_id
_entity_poly.type
_entity_poly.pdbx_seq_one_letter_code
_entity_poly.pdbx_strand_id
1 'polypeptide(L)'
;MNTTFISTFLTALKRLALISTIAVLAACAGNNTSSNRAVPDGYYKVRPGDTLTQIAKRYGQNVNTLVAWNNLPNASQIEVGQVLRVRRHVAPRSTATQQRQTTAVTPINRLNLQWPTDNASSSIIQRYNGTTSKGIDIAGTQGQQIRSAAAGTVIYVGEEVRGYGKLILISHNDYTITAYAHNDTLLVQKDQKVQAGQVIATMGNSDSDSVKLHFEVRLNGKAVDPLPYLTRTN
;
A
#
# COMPACT_ATOMS: atom_id res chain seq x y z
N MET A 1 -33.32 1.91 74.14
CA MET A 1 -33.71 0.95 73.07
C MET A 1 -32.93 1.34 71.81
N ASN A 2 -31.93 0.76 71.60
CA ASN A 2 -31.22 -0.34 71.09
C ASN A 2 -30.20 0.14 69.99
N THR A 3 -29.12 0.73 70.48
CA THR A 3 -27.95 1.03 69.59
C THR A 3 -27.05 -0.21 69.38
N THR A 4 -27.32 -1.29 70.15
CA THR A 4 -26.52 -2.53 70.09
C THR A 4 -26.91 -3.46 68.97
N PHE A 5 -28.11 -3.38 68.38
CA PHE A 5 -28.57 -4.25 67.29
C PHE A 5 -28.05 -3.81 65.92
N ILE A 6 -27.73 -2.53 65.70
CA ILE A 6 -27.26 -2.00 64.44
C ILE A 6 -25.77 -2.33 64.20
N SER A 7 -24.98 -2.42 65.29
CA SER A 7 -23.56 -2.70 65.24
C SER A 7 -23.25 -4.15 64.84
N THR A 8 -24.04 -5.12 65.25
CA THR A 8 -23.86 -6.53 64.94
C THR A 8 -24.28 -6.88 63.49
N PHE A 9 -25.25 -6.16 62.90
CA PHE A 9 -25.65 -6.35 61.52
C PHE A 9 -24.61 -5.79 60.52
N LEU A 10 -23.97 -4.68 60.90
CA LEU A 10 -22.93 -4.08 60.01
C LEU A 10 -21.65 -4.91 60.00
N THR A 11 -21.29 -5.60 61.07
CA THR A 11 -20.11 -6.48 61.12
C THR A 11 -20.32 -7.79 60.40
N ALA A 12 -21.53 -8.34 60.39
CA ALA A 12 -21.87 -9.54 59.62
C ALA A 12 -21.86 -9.25 58.10
N LEU A 13 -22.35 -8.09 57.66
CA LEU A 13 -22.37 -7.69 56.26
C LEU A 13 -20.96 -7.41 55.72
N LYS A 14 -20.05 -6.85 56.54
CA LYS A 14 -18.64 -6.63 56.18
C LYS A 14 -17.83 -7.92 56.06
N ARG A 15 -18.19 -8.98 56.79
CA ARG A 15 -17.50 -10.29 56.68
C ARG A 15 -17.99 -11.12 55.51
N LEU A 16 -19.24 -10.93 55.07
CA LEU A 16 -19.78 -11.61 53.87
C LEU A 16 -19.29 -10.97 52.58
N ALA A 17 -19.01 -9.66 52.58
CA ALA A 17 -18.44 -8.97 51.41
C ALA A 17 -16.95 -9.28 51.14
N LEU A 18 -16.22 -9.75 52.20
CA LEU A 18 -14.79 -10.06 52.07
C LEU A 18 -14.51 -11.49 51.57
N ILE A 19 -15.49 -12.38 51.59
CA ILE A 19 -15.37 -13.77 51.12
C ILE A 19 -15.80 -13.90 49.65
N SER A 20 -16.57 -12.93 49.12
CA SER A 20 -17.05 -12.95 47.73
C SER A 20 -16.06 -12.38 46.72
N THR A 21 -14.97 -11.73 47.18
CA THR A 21 -13.98 -11.11 46.26
C THR A 21 -12.75 -11.97 45.96
N ILE A 22 -12.64 -13.17 46.56
CA ILE A 22 -11.49 -14.08 46.32
C ILE A 22 -11.79 -15.16 45.27
N ALA A 23 -13.03 -15.33 44.82
CA ALA A 23 -13.45 -16.38 43.89
C ALA A 23 -13.46 -15.98 42.40
N VAL A 24 -13.03 -14.75 42.03
CA VAL A 24 -13.06 -14.29 40.63
C VAL A 24 -11.67 -14.18 39.99
N LEU A 25 -10.59 -14.52 40.71
CA LEU A 25 -9.23 -14.44 40.16
C LEU A 25 -8.64 -15.79 39.67
N ALA A 26 -9.44 -16.85 39.54
CA ALA A 26 -8.98 -18.17 39.10
C ALA A 26 -9.50 -18.59 37.72
N ALA A 27 -10.01 -17.68 36.90
CA ALA A 27 -10.55 -18.01 35.54
C ALA A 27 -9.79 -17.37 34.36
N CYS A 28 -8.52 -17.02 34.56
CA CYS A 28 -7.63 -16.63 33.44
C CYS A 28 -6.35 -17.48 33.39
N ALA A 29 -6.44 -18.75 33.72
CA ALA A 29 -5.49 -19.76 33.24
C ALA A 29 -6.06 -20.29 31.91
N GLY A 30 -6.20 -19.39 30.92
CA GLY A 30 -6.41 -19.78 29.53
C GLY A 30 -5.20 -20.58 29.08
N ASN A 31 -5.42 -21.82 28.72
CA ASN A 31 -4.47 -22.72 28.06
C ASN A 31 -3.74 -21.95 26.95
N ASN A 32 -2.54 -21.48 27.22
CA ASN A 32 -1.54 -21.23 26.20
C ASN A 32 -1.07 -22.59 25.65
N THR A 33 -1.95 -23.30 24.96
CA THR A 33 -1.51 -24.20 23.94
C THR A 33 -0.81 -23.32 22.90
N SER A 34 0.48 -23.14 23.05
CA SER A 34 1.36 -22.75 21.95
C SER A 34 1.13 -23.76 20.85
N SER A 35 0.13 -23.52 20.01
CA SER A 35 0.00 -24.25 18.75
C SER A 35 1.25 -23.89 17.96
N ASN A 36 2.19 -24.82 17.95
CA ASN A 36 3.39 -24.78 17.13
C ASN A 36 2.96 -25.03 15.66
N ARG A 37 1.98 -24.22 15.20
CA ARG A 37 1.61 -24.20 13.80
C ARG A 37 2.79 -23.61 13.07
N ALA A 38 3.40 -24.42 12.22
CA ALA A 38 4.40 -23.94 11.29
C ALA A 38 3.86 -22.70 10.58
N VAL A 39 4.67 -21.65 10.56
CA VAL A 39 4.31 -20.41 9.87
C VAL A 39 4.07 -20.75 8.40
N PRO A 40 2.90 -20.41 7.81
CA PRO A 40 2.60 -20.73 6.43
C PRO A 40 3.67 -20.18 5.47
N ASP A 41 3.87 -20.85 4.32
CA ASP A 41 4.78 -20.32 3.30
C ASP A 41 4.34 -18.91 2.87
N GLY A 42 5.32 -18.01 2.73
CA GLY A 42 5.08 -16.59 2.46
C GLY A 42 4.87 -15.72 3.69
N TYR A 43 4.91 -16.28 4.90
CA TYR A 43 4.81 -15.54 6.15
C TYR A 43 6.07 -15.71 7.01
N TYR A 44 6.32 -14.76 7.89
CA TYR A 44 7.44 -14.75 8.83
C TYR A 44 6.96 -14.36 10.23
N LYS A 45 7.36 -15.11 11.25
CA LYS A 45 7.09 -14.77 12.64
C LYS A 45 8.25 -13.94 13.18
N VAL A 46 7.94 -12.71 13.61
CA VAL A 46 8.92 -11.76 14.14
C VAL A 46 9.60 -12.34 15.38
N ARG A 47 10.91 -12.24 15.43
CA ARG A 47 11.76 -12.73 16.52
C ARG A 47 12.31 -11.55 17.34
N PRO A 48 12.76 -11.78 18.58
CA PRO A 48 13.45 -10.74 19.35
C PRO A 48 14.64 -10.18 18.57
N GLY A 49 14.72 -8.84 18.51
CA GLY A 49 15.77 -8.11 17.77
C GLY A 49 15.54 -7.91 16.28
N ASP A 50 14.46 -8.44 15.71
CA ASP A 50 14.10 -8.15 14.31
C ASP A 50 13.60 -6.72 14.16
N THR A 51 13.95 -6.12 13.02
CA THR A 51 13.35 -4.87 12.52
C THR A 51 12.69 -5.13 11.17
N LEU A 52 11.66 -4.34 10.84
CA LEU A 52 10.97 -4.48 9.56
C LEU A 52 11.92 -4.29 8.36
N THR A 53 12.94 -3.43 8.52
CA THR A 53 13.98 -3.22 7.50
C THR A 53 14.84 -4.48 7.27
N GLN A 54 15.25 -5.17 8.35
CA GLN A 54 16.02 -6.42 8.24
C GLN A 54 15.17 -7.53 7.62
N ILE A 55 13.89 -7.63 8.03
CA ILE A 55 12.95 -8.59 7.46
C ILE A 55 12.74 -8.31 5.97
N ALA A 56 12.48 -7.05 5.59
CA ALA A 56 12.33 -6.65 4.19
C ALA A 56 13.55 -7.04 3.35
N LYS A 57 14.76 -6.71 3.82
CA LYS A 57 16.03 -7.09 3.15
C LYS A 57 16.18 -8.61 2.99
N ARG A 58 15.87 -9.37 4.04
CA ARG A 58 15.96 -10.87 4.04
C ARG A 58 15.06 -11.51 2.99
N TYR A 59 13.88 -10.95 2.77
CA TYR A 59 12.88 -11.47 1.82
C TYR A 59 12.86 -10.76 0.48
N GLY A 60 13.82 -9.85 0.22
CA GLY A 60 13.90 -9.10 -1.04
C GLY A 60 12.73 -8.14 -1.26
N GLN A 61 12.13 -7.63 -0.16
CA GLN A 61 11.00 -6.74 -0.18
C GLN A 61 11.40 -5.31 0.21
N ASN A 62 10.52 -4.36 -0.13
CA ASN A 62 10.62 -3.00 0.39
C ASN A 62 9.88 -2.91 1.74
N VAL A 63 10.40 -2.09 2.66
CA VAL A 63 9.76 -1.83 3.97
C VAL A 63 8.32 -1.35 3.82
N ASN A 64 8.06 -0.41 2.90
CA ASN A 64 6.72 0.10 2.64
C ASN A 64 5.77 -0.99 2.11
N THR A 65 6.29 -1.95 1.34
CA THR A 65 5.54 -3.11 0.88
C THR A 65 5.11 -3.98 2.06
N LEU A 66 6.02 -4.26 3.02
CA LEU A 66 5.66 -5.02 4.21
C LEU A 66 4.68 -4.27 5.12
N VAL A 67 4.82 -2.94 5.25
CA VAL A 67 3.86 -2.08 5.96
C VAL A 67 2.47 -2.24 5.35
N ALA A 68 2.36 -2.08 4.02
CA ALA A 68 1.08 -2.18 3.31
C ALA A 68 0.47 -3.59 3.37
N TRP A 69 1.28 -4.64 3.20
CA TRP A 69 0.78 -6.03 3.22
C TRP A 69 0.27 -6.48 4.59
N ASN A 70 0.73 -5.84 5.65
CA ASN A 70 0.43 -6.22 7.03
C ASN A 70 -0.39 -5.16 7.77
N ASN A 71 -0.89 -4.13 7.07
CA ASN A 71 -1.65 -3.01 7.65
C ASN A 71 -0.95 -2.41 8.87
N LEU A 72 0.38 -2.27 8.82
CA LEU A 72 1.14 -1.69 9.92
C LEU A 72 0.93 -0.17 9.94
N PRO A 73 0.76 0.43 11.13
CA PRO A 73 0.63 1.90 11.23
C PRO A 73 1.91 2.62 10.81
N ASN A 74 3.07 2.01 11.02
CA ASN A 74 4.38 2.48 10.53
C ASN A 74 5.43 1.36 10.56
N ALA A 75 6.62 1.64 10.01
CA ALA A 75 7.71 0.66 9.89
C ALA A 75 8.36 0.26 11.24
N SER A 76 8.13 1.01 12.31
CA SER A 76 8.74 0.77 13.63
C SER A 76 7.85 -0.04 14.56
N GLN A 77 6.58 -0.29 14.18
CA GLN A 77 5.60 -0.97 15.02
C GLN A 77 5.43 -2.43 14.57
N ILE A 78 6.38 -3.28 14.96
CA ILE A 78 6.26 -4.73 14.87
C ILE A 78 6.52 -5.34 16.25
N GLU A 79 5.83 -6.44 16.57
CA GLU A 79 5.90 -7.10 17.86
C GLU A 79 6.52 -8.49 17.74
N VAL A 80 7.27 -8.92 18.75
CA VAL A 80 7.82 -10.28 18.83
C VAL A 80 6.66 -11.28 18.83
N GLY A 81 6.74 -12.27 17.94
CA GLY A 81 5.67 -13.25 17.76
C GLY A 81 4.62 -12.87 16.71
N GLN A 82 4.58 -11.63 16.27
CA GLN A 82 3.72 -11.19 15.17
C GLN A 82 4.04 -11.96 13.88
N VAL A 83 3.00 -12.38 13.16
CA VAL A 83 3.17 -13.08 11.87
C VAL A 83 2.97 -12.06 10.75
N LEU A 84 4.05 -11.79 10.02
CA LEU A 84 4.07 -10.86 8.91
C LEU A 84 4.05 -11.60 7.58
N ARG A 85 3.22 -11.14 6.64
CA ARG A 85 3.29 -11.54 5.25
C ARG A 85 4.56 -10.96 4.63
N VAL A 86 5.44 -11.84 4.14
CA VAL A 86 6.75 -11.47 3.57
C VAL A 86 6.92 -11.89 2.11
N ARG A 87 5.97 -12.64 1.57
CA ARG A 87 5.88 -13.01 0.15
C ARG A 87 4.46 -12.85 -0.36
N ARG A 88 4.32 -12.66 -1.65
CA ARG A 88 3.00 -12.67 -2.30
C ARG A 88 2.38 -14.06 -2.16
N HIS A 89 1.11 -14.10 -1.74
CA HIS A 89 0.36 -15.36 -1.74
C HIS A 89 0.08 -15.75 -3.20
N VAL A 90 0.77 -16.78 -3.68
CA VAL A 90 0.33 -17.48 -4.89
C VAL A 90 -0.69 -18.51 -4.39
N ALA A 91 -1.97 -18.28 -4.65
CA ALA A 91 -3.01 -19.26 -4.33
C ALA A 91 -2.63 -20.62 -4.93
N PRO A 92 -2.86 -21.75 -4.22
CA PRO A 92 -2.59 -23.06 -4.77
C PRO A 92 -3.42 -23.25 -6.04
N ARG A 93 -2.73 -23.46 -7.15
CA ARG A 93 -3.32 -23.73 -8.45
C ARG A 93 -4.00 -25.10 -8.36
N SER A 94 -5.33 -25.14 -8.38
CA SER A 94 -6.08 -26.37 -8.58
C SER A 94 -5.62 -27.01 -9.89
N THR A 95 -5.21 -28.26 -9.81
CA THR A 95 -4.82 -29.11 -10.94
C THR A 95 -6.02 -29.34 -11.86
N ALA A 96 -6.17 -28.51 -12.88
CA ALA A 96 -6.93 -28.83 -14.06
C ALA A 96 -5.94 -28.96 -15.20
N THR A 97 -5.90 -30.15 -15.78
CA THR A 97 -5.13 -30.56 -16.94
C THR A 97 -5.35 -29.59 -18.10
N GLN A 98 -4.34 -28.81 -18.47
CA GLN A 98 -4.34 -28.07 -19.72
C GLN A 98 -3.07 -28.30 -20.51
N GLN A 99 -3.31 -28.65 -21.75
CA GLN A 99 -2.37 -28.93 -22.82
C GLN A 99 -1.21 -27.90 -22.91
N ARG A 100 -0.03 -28.46 -23.13
CA ARG A 100 1.20 -27.76 -23.51
C ARG A 100 0.96 -26.89 -24.74
N GLN A 101 0.90 -25.60 -24.55
CA GLN A 101 1.31 -24.63 -25.58
C GLN A 101 2.58 -23.96 -25.09
N THR A 102 3.67 -24.17 -25.82
CA THR A 102 4.94 -23.47 -25.67
C THR A 102 4.71 -22.00 -26.04
N THR A 103 4.42 -21.18 -25.06
CA THR A 103 4.47 -19.72 -25.22
C THR A 103 5.64 -19.20 -24.39
N ALA A 104 6.44 -18.37 -25.03
CA ALA A 104 7.54 -17.63 -24.44
C ALA A 104 7.16 -17.11 -23.06
N VAL A 105 8.08 -17.23 -22.07
CA VAL A 105 7.92 -16.74 -20.71
C VAL A 105 7.70 -15.25 -20.77
N THR A 106 6.43 -14.83 -20.80
CA THR A 106 6.06 -13.43 -20.62
C THR A 106 6.34 -13.06 -19.17
N PRO A 107 7.12 -12.03 -18.87
CA PRO A 107 7.35 -11.61 -17.49
C PRO A 107 6.01 -11.29 -16.84
N ILE A 108 5.67 -12.04 -15.83
CA ILE A 108 4.47 -11.90 -15.01
C ILE A 108 4.48 -10.49 -14.41
N ASN A 109 3.52 -9.64 -14.78
CA ASN A 109 3.19 -8.30 -14.28
C ASN A 109 3.54 -7.08 -15.16
N ARG A 110 3.53 -7.17 -16.46
CA ARG A 110 3.40 -5.95 -17.27
C ARG A 110 1.92 -5.56 -17.31
N LEU A 111 1.55 -4.51 -16.57
CA LEU A 111 0.34 -3.78 -16.88
C LEU A 111 0.52 -3.12 -18.25
N ASN A 112 -0.42 -3.33 -19.16
CA ASN A 112 -0.51 -2.51 -20.37
C ASN A 112 -1.17 -1.19 -19.93
N LEU A 113 -0.34 -0.16 -19.79
CA LEU A 113 -0.80 1.17 -19.40
C LEU A 113 -1.27 1.92 -20.64
N GLN A 114 -2.39 2.61 -20.52
CA GLN A 114 -2.83 3.56 -21.55
C GLN A 114 -2.01 4.84 -21.45
N TRP A 115 -1.90 5.55 -22.57
CA TRP A 115 -1.32 6.89 -22.56
C TRP A 115 -2.16 7.83 -21.69
N PRO A 116 -1.52 8.65 -20.84
CA PRO A 116 -2.23 9.51 -19.90
C PRO A 116 -2.86 10.75 -20.54
N THR A 117 -2.54 11.05 -21.79
CA THR A 117 -3.13 12.13 -22.59
C THR A 117 -3.29 11.68 -24.05
N ASP A 118 -4.19 12.35 -24.77
CA ASP A 118 -4.32 12.18 -26.21
C ASP A 118 -3.03 12.66 -26.91
N ASN A 119 -2.59 11.98 -27.98
CA ASN A 119 -1.38 12.29 -28.76
C ASN A 119 -0.05 12.27 -27.98
N ALA A 120 -0.02 11.68 -26.80
CA ALA A 120 1.14 11.69 -25.91
C ALA A 120 2.41 11.09 -26.53
N SER A 121 2.27 10.05 -27.36
CA SER A 121 3.42 9.38 -27.99
C SER A 121 4.23 10.29 -28.91
N SER A 122 3.60 11.25 -29.57
CA SER A 122 4.24 12.23 -30.45
C SER A 122 4.69 13.51 -29.75
N SER A 123 4.29 13.70 -28.49
CA SER A 123 4.50 14.95 -27.73
C SER A 123 5.54 14.81 -26.62
N ILE A 124 6.37 13.76 -26.62
CA ILE A 124 7.40 13.57 -25.60
C ILE A 124 8.51 14.58 -25.80
N ILE A 125 8.71 15.47 -24.83
CA ILE A 125 9.76 16.49 -24.81
C ILE A 125 10.95 16.12 -23.93
N GLN A 126 10.76 15.22 -22.95
CA GLN A 126 11.81 14.70 -22.08
C GLN A 126 11.62 13.19 -21.91
N ARG A 127 12.72 12.43 -22.05
CA ARG A 127 12.71 10.97 -21.81
C ARG A 127 13.26 10.64 -20.43
N TYR A 128 12.84 9.50 -19.92
CA TYR A 128 13.44 8.89 -18.73
C TYR A 128 14.94 8.64 -18.97
N ASN A 129 15.77 9.00 -17.99
CA ASN A 129 17.21 8.71 -17.99
C ASN A 129 17.71 8.09 -16.67
N GLY A 130 16.83 7.89 -15.71
CA GLY A 130 17.12 7.25 -14.42
C GLY A 130 17.87 8.12 -13.42
N THR A 131 18.41 9.28 -13.83
CA THR A 131 19.19 10.19 -12.99
C THR A 131 18.45 11.49 -12.71
N THR A 132 18.39 12.38 -13.66
CA THR A 132 17.74 13.70 -13.57
C THR A 132 16.27 13.65 -13.92
N SER A 133 15.83 12.72 -14.81
CA SER A 133 14.44 12.51 -15.14
C SER A 133 14.01 11.10 -14.69
N LYS A 134 13.01 11.05 -13.83
CA LYS A 134 12.43 9.81 -13.28
C LYS A 134 11.22 9.31 -14.07
N GLY A 135 10.82 10.04 -15.10
CA GLY A 135 9.70 9.72 -15.98
C GLY A 135 9.88 10.26 -17.38
N ILE A 136 8.77 10.49 -18.06
CA ILE A 136 8.71 11.21 -19.33
C ILE A 136 7.94 12.50 -19.15
N ASP A 137 8.37 13.57 -19.83
CA ASP A 137 7.60 14.80 -19.93
C ASP A 137 6.86 14.83 -21.28
N ILE A 138 5.58 15.11 -21.23
CA ILE A 138 4.68 15.15 -22.37
C ILE A 138 4.17 16.57 -22.50
N ALA A 139 4.50 17.23 -23.63
CA ALA A 139 3.99 18.57 -23.93
C ALA A 139 2.48 18.54 -24.19
N GLY A 140 1.82 19.63 -23.86
CA GLY A 140 0.41 19.80 -24.11
C GLY A 140 -0.03 21.24 -23.88
N THR A 141 -1.31 21.43 -23.68
CA THR A 141 -1.92 22.76 -23.44
C THR A 141 -2.49 22.84 -22.03
N GLN A 142 -2.50 24.04 -21.48
CA GLN A 142 -3.14 24.33 -20.19
C GLN A 142 -4.60 23.83 -20.20
N GLY A 143 -4.98 23.08 -19.17
CA GLY A 143 -6.33 22.52 -19.07
C GLY A 143 -6.57 21.22 -19.83
N GLN A 144 -5.60 20.71 -20.61
CA GLN A 144 -5.73 19.43 -21.31
C GLN A 144 -6.00 18.30 -20.30
N GLN A 145 -6.92 17.39 -20.64
CA GLN A 145 -7.30 16.29 -19.76
C GLN A 145 -6.14 15.31 -19.56
N ILE A 146 -5.90 14.97 -18.30
CA ILE A 146 -5.00 13.90 -17.88
C ILE A 146 -5.83 12.72 -17.38
N ARG A 147 -5.53 11.53 -17.87
CA ARG A 147 -6.27 10.31 -17.62
C ARG A 147 -5.43 9.29 -16.86
N SER A 148 -6.08 8.49 -16.02
CA SER A 148 -5.42 7.37 -15.36
C SER A 148 -4.98 6.32 -16.38
N ALA A 149 -3.72 5.93 -16.34
CA ALA A 149 -3.13 4.97 -17.28
C ALA A 149 -3.67 3.54 -17.10
N ALA A 150 -4.21 3.21 -15.93
CA ALA A 150 -4.88 1.95 -15.63
C ALA A 150 -5.88 2.13 -14.49
N ALA A 151 -6.74 1.13 -14.24
CA ALA A 151 -7.56 1.09 -13.05
C ALA A 151 -6.68 1.01 -11.79
N GLY A 152 -7.09 1.66 -10.70
CA GLY A 152 -6.31 1.67 -9.47
C GLY A 152 -6.96 2.45 -8.33
N THR A 153 -6.20 2.65 -7.27
CA THR A 153 -6.59 3.46 -6.12
C THR A 153 -5.64 4.65 -6.00
N VAL A 154 -6.18 5.83 -5.84
CA VAL A 154 -5.42 7.07 -5.61
C VAL A 154 -4.80 6.99 -4.21
N ILE A 155 -3.47 7.00 -4.13
CA ILE A 155 -2.75 6.90 -2.84
C ILE A 155 -2.20 8.23 -2.36
N TYR A 156 -2.13 9.24 -3.24
CA TYR A 156 -1.69 10.59 -2.91
C TYR A 156 -2.33 11.61 -3.85
N VAL A 157 -2.72 12.74 -3.29
CA VAL A 157 -3.15 13.96 -3.99
C VAL A 157 -2.65 15.15 -3.18
N GLY A 158 -1.85 16.03 -3.77
CA GLY A 158 -1.30 17.20 -3.07
C GLY A 158 -0.18 17.85 -3.84
N GLU A 159 0.47 18.85 -3.22
CA GLU A 159 1.56 19.64 -3.79
C GLU A 159 2.77 19.76 -2.86
N GLU A 160 2.82 18.96 -1.78
CA GLU A 160 3.92 19.05 -0.80
C GLU A 160 5.20 18.36 -1.26
N VAL A 161 5.18 17.62 -2.38
CA VAL A 161 6.34 16.92 -2.92
C VAL A 161 7.12 17.87 -3.84
N ARG A 162 8.24 18.39 -3.33
CA ARG A 162 9.10 19.33 -4.06
C ARG A 162 9.50 18.79 -5.43
N GLY A 163 9.39 19.61 -6.47
CA GLY A 163 9.75 19.29 -7.85
C GLY A 163 8.67 18.60 -8.66
N TYR A 164 7.48 18.34 -8.06
CA TYR A 164 6.35 17.72 -8.73
C TYR A 164 5.15 18.65 -8.91
N GLY A 165 5.11 19.76 -8.14
CA GLY A 165 3.93 20.61 -8.08
C GLY A 165 2.70 19.82 -7.67
N LYS A 166 1.56 20.08 -8.28
CA LYS A 166 0.31 19.34 -8.03
C LYS A 166 0.42 17.93 -8.57
N LEU A 167 0.47 16.95 -7.67
CA LEU A 167 0.80 15.54 -7.91
C LEU A 167 -0.36 14.62 -7.56
N ILE A 168 -0.58 13.62 -8.42
CA ILE A 168 -1.41 12.44 -8.13
C ILE A 168 -0.53 11.20 -8.23
N LEU A 169 -0.64 10.30 -7.23
CA LEU A 169 -0.09 8.94 -7.30
C LEU A 169 -1.23 7.93 -7.29
N ILE A 170 -1.18 6.97 -8.21
CA ILE A 170 -2.17 5.89 -8.34
C ILE A 170 -1.46 4.55 -8.19
N SER A 171 -1.92 3.73 -7.24
CA SER A 171 -1.50 2.34 -7.10
C SER A 171 -2.42 1.44 -7.92
N HIS A 172 -1.85 0.72 -8.88
CA HIS A 172 -2.59 -0.20 -9.76
C HIS A 172 -2.57 -1.64 -9.25
N ASN A 173 -1.53 -1.99 -8.53
CA ASN A 173 -1.35 -3.27 -7.84
C ASN A 173 -0.26 -3.13 -6.78
N ASP A 174 0.11 -4.24 -6.13
CA ASP A 174 1.11 -4.28 -5.04
C ASP A 174 2.51 -3.76 -5.46
N TYR A 175 2.78 -3.61 -6.76
CA TYR A 175 4.11 -3.27 -7.27
C TYR A 175 4.16 -2.04 -8.16
N THR A 176 3.03 -1.68 -8.78
CA THR A 176 2.99 -0.65 -9.82
C THR A 176 2.25 0.58 -9.36
N ILE A 177 2.95 1.70 -9.38
CA ILE A 177 2.40 3.03 -9.13
C ILE A 177 2.67 3.89 -10.35
N THR A 178 1.71 4.74 -10.73
CA THR A 178 1.94 5.83 -11.68
C THR A 178 1.88 7.17 -10.98
N ALA A 179 2.68 8.13 -11.46
CA ALA A 179 2.71 9.50 -10.99
C ALA A 179 2.32 10.46 -12.12
N TYR A 180 1.53 11.47 -11.77
CA TYR A 180 1.05 12.51 -12.68
C TYR A 180 1.33 13.86 -12.01
N ALA A 181 2.31 14.61 -12.54
CA ALA A 181 2.81 15.84 -11.92
C ALA A 181 2.66 17.05 -12.84
N HIS A 182 2.88 18.25 -12.27
CA HIS A 182 2.72 19.57 -12.88
C HIS A 182 1.28 19.86 -13.30
N ASN A 183 0.30 19.24 -12.62
CA ASN A 183 -1.12 19.45 -12.93
C ASN A 183 -1.54 20.89 -12.65
N ASP A 184 -2.61 21.31 -13.29
CA ASP A 184 -3.35 22.54 -12.99
C ASP A 184 -4.43 22.28 -11.95
N THR A 185 -5.36 21.40 -12.24
CA THR A 185 -6.47 21.04 -11.36
C THR A 185 -6.47 19.55 -11.07
N LEU A 186 -6.60 19.19 -9.80
CA LEU A 186 -6.72 17.80 -9.34
C LEU A 186 -8.21 17.46 -9.21
N LEU A 187 -8.69 16.41 -9.91
CA LEU A 187 -10.13 16.06 -10.03
C LEU A 187 -10.49 14.80 -9.25
N VAL A 188 -9.54 14.25 -8.48
CA VAL A 188 -9.73 13.05 -7.66
C VAL A 188 -9.26 13.30 -6.23
N GLN A 189 -9.66 12.41 -5.32
CA GLN A 189 -9.29 12.49 -3.91
C GLN A 189 -8.50 11.23 -3.51
N LYS A 190 -7.71 11.34 -2.42
CA LYS A 190 -7.03 10.19 -1.82
C LYS A 190 -8.05 9.09 -1.48
N ASP A 191 -7.62 7.83 -1.65
CA ASP A 191 -8.39 6.60 -1.46
C ASP A 191 -9.52 6.38 -2.48
N GLN A 192 -9.71 7.28 -3.44
CA GLN A 192 -10.65 7.10 -4.55
C GLN A 192 -10.17 5.99 -5.49
N LYS A 193 -11.12 5.12 -5.91
CA LYS A 193 -10.90 4.15 -6.99
C LYS A 193 -11.14 4.82 -8.34
N VAL A 194 -10.25 4.61 -9.28
CA VAL A 194 -10.32 5.13 -10.65
C VAL A 194 -10.24 4.00 -11.67
N GLN A 195 -10.89 4.22 -12.82
CA GLN A 195 -10.82 3.31 -13.96
C GLN A 195 -9.70 3.72 -14.91
N ALA A 196 -9.24 2.78 -15.76
CA ALA A 196 -8.36 3.11 -16.89
C ALA A 196 -9.05 4.14 -17.80
N GLY A 197 -8.32 5.19 -18.22
CA GLY A 197 -8.85 6.27 -19.05
C GLY A 197 -9.74 7.30 -18.34
N GLN A 198 -10.03 7.11 -17.04
CA GLN A 198 -10.77 8.11 -16.26
C GLN A 198 -9.97 9.41 -16.17
N VAL A 199 -10.62 10.54 -16.40
CA VAL A 199 -10.01 11.87 -16.19
C VAL A 199 -9.75 12.06 -14.69
N ILE A 200 -8.51 12.40 -14.35
CA ILE A 200 -8.04 12.54 -12.96
C ILE A 200 -7.50 13.93 -12.64
N ALA A 201 -7.07 14.66 -13.68
CA ALA A 201 -6.53 16.01 -13.55
C ALA A 201 -6.63 16.77 -14.87
N THR A 202 -6.22 18.03 -14.84
CA THR A 202 -5.91 18.80 -16.04
C THR A 202 -4.43 19.19 -16.05
N MET A 203 -3.84 19.27 -17.24
CA MET A 203 -2.45 19.63 -17.43
C MET A 203 -2.20 21.09 -17.07
N GLY A 204 -1.07 21.35 -16.42
CA GLY A 204 -0.63 22.68 -16.05
C GLY A 204 0.87 22.84 -16.07
N ASN A 205 1.34 23.77 -15.27
CA ASN A 205 2.76 24.05 -15.08
C ASN A 205 3.14 24.26 -13.60
N SER A 206 2.39 23.66 -12.65
CA SER A 206 2.69 23.81 -11.23
C SER A 206 4.10 23.27 -10.93
N ASP A 207 4.93 24.08 -10.27
CA ASP A 207 6.36 23.81 -9.97
C ASP A 207 7.18 23.45 -11.24
N SER A 208 6.83 24.05 -12.41
CA SER A 208 7.48 23.84 -13.70
C SER A 208 7.52 25.13 -14.51
N ASP A 209 8.53 25.26 -15.39
CA ASP A 209 8.74 26.39 -16.29
C ASP A 209 7.87 26.35 -17.55
N SER A 210 7.22 25.22 -17.82
CA SER A 210 6.41 25.01 -19.02
C SER A 210 5.20 24.14 -18.75
N VAL A 211 4.17 24.31 -19.59
CA VAL A 211 2.97 23.44 -19.53
C VAL A 211 3.33 22.07 -20.03
N LYS A 212 3.23 21.07 -19.15
CA LYS A 212 3.55 19.67 -19.45
C LYS A 212 2.94 18.74 -18.44
N LEU A 213 2.87 17.45 -18.78
CA LEU A 213 2.68 16.37 -17.82
C LEU A 213 4.01 15.68 -17.58
N HIS A 214 4.48 15.61 -16.34
CA HIS A 214 5.52 14.67 -15.94
C HIS A 214 4.84 13.36 -15.52
N PHE A 215 5.13 12.27 -16.25
CA PHE A 215 4.55 10.95 -16.05
C PHE A 215 5.59 9.94 -15.67
N GLU A 216 5.39 9.26 -14.51
CA GLU A 216 6.28 8.19 -14.06
C GLU A 216 5.54 6.85 -13.96
N VAL A 217 6.28 5.78 -14.22
CA VAL A 217 5.96 4.41 -13.82
C VAL A 217 6.94 3.98 -12.74
N ARG A 218 6.44 3.50 -11.63
CA ARG A 218 7.25 3.02 -10.52
C ARG A 218 6.94 1.57 -10.22
N LEU A 219 7.97 0.73 -10.23
CA LEU A 219 7.90 -0.68 -9.86
C LEU A 219 8.62 -0.90 -8.54
N ASN A 220 7.91 -1.45 -7.54
CA ASN A 220 8.46 -1.63 -6.19
C ASN A 220 9.07 -0.34 -5.62
N GLY A 221 8.41 0.81 -5.88
CA GLY A 221 8.86 2.14 -5.45
C GLY A 221 10.00 2.75 -6.28
N LYS A 222 10.60 2.04 -7.23
CA LYS A 222 11.66 2.54 -8.09
C LYS A 222 11.09 3.02 -9.42
N ALA A 223 11.44 4.23 -9.84
CA ALA A 223 11.10 4.75 -11.15
C ALA A 223 11.80 3.93 -12.25
N VAL A 224 11.06 3.64 -13.29
CA VAL A 224 11.52 2.91 -14.50
C VAL A 224 11.11 3.68 -15.74
N ASP A 225 11.74 3.38 -16.89
CA ASP A 225 11.30 3.95 -18.17
C ASP A 225 9.83 3.60 -18.43
N PRO A 226 8.93 4.60 -18.57
CA PRO A 226 7.52 4.36 -18.82
C PRO A 226 7.19 3.71 -20.16
N LEU A 227 8.00 4.00 -21.19
CA LEU A 227 7.69 3.65 -22.59
C LEU A 227 7.42 2.16 -22.84
N PRO A 228 8.18 1.20 -22.22
CA PRO A 228 7.90 -0.21 -22.39
C PRO A 228 6.57 -0.70 -21.81
N TYR A 229 5.93 0.10 -20.98
CA TYR A 229 4.67 -0.23 -20.28
C TYR A 229 3.45 0.40 -20.94
N LEU A 230 3.65 1.43 -21.76
CA LEU A 230 2.59 2.12 -22.47
C LEU A 230 2.16 1.33 -23.72
N THR A 231 0.84 1.31 -23.98
CA THR A 231 0.28 0.67 -25.19
C THR A 231 0.82 1.35 -26.44
N ARG A 232 1.20 0.55 -27.44
CA ARG A 232 1.56 1.13 -28.75
C ARG A 232 0.31 1.78 -29.34
N THR A 233 0.40 3.05 -29.67
CA THR A 233 -0.57 3.71 -30.56
C THR A 233 -0.32 3.14 -31.95
N ASN A 234 -1.31 2.44 -32.50
CA ASN A 234 -1.31 2.05 -33.91
C ASN A 234 -1.46 3.29 -34.81
#